data_81ce0ae575888f63ecf6affd00a6c45f
#
_entry.id   81ce0ae575888f63ecf6affd00a6c45f
#
_cell.length_a   1.000
_cell.length_b   1.000
_cell.length_c   1.000
_cell.angle_alpha   90.00
_cell.angle_beta   90.00
_cell.angle_gamma   90.00
#
_symmetry.space_group_name_H-M   'P 1'
#
loop_
_entity.id
_entity.type
_entity.pdbx_description
1 polymer ?
#
loop_
_entity_poly.entity_id
_entity_poly.type
_entity_poly.pdbx_seq_one_letter_code
_entity_poly.pdbx_strand_id
1 'polypeptide(L)'
;MDKESTLHIAAELENLAVIRRFVEQSATTLGAGPAITSDVVLAADEAATNVVVHGYRGQPGTIKIEVSRTGDALVVCLRDRAAPFDPTSVPPPDLNQPLEERSPGGMGIYLMRHLVDEVTYHTTPQGDNMLTLVKRGLPE
;
A
#
# COMPACT_ATOMS: atom_id res chain seq x y z
N MET A 1 -20.37 11.48 -8.19
CA MET A 1 -19.46 10.88 -9.18
C MET A 1 -18.14 10.56 -8.51
N ASP A 2 -17.78 9.29 -8.50
CA ASP A 2 -16.55 8.87 -7.84
C ASP A 2 -15.35 9.31 -8.68
N LYS A 3 -14.45 10.06 -8.05
CA LYS A 3 -13.22 10.47 -8.70
C LYS A 3 -12.16 9.43 -8.36
N GLU A 4 -11.49 8.95 -9.39
CA GLU A 4 -10.41 7.99 -9.26
C GLU A 4 -9.14 8.62 -9.80
N SER A 5 -8.05 8.46 -9.06
CA SER A 5 -6.74 8.93 -9.48
C SER A 5 -5.82 7.74 -9.69
N THR A 6 -5.02 7.79 -10.73
CA THR A 6 -4.10 6.69 -11.09
C THR A 6 -2.70 7.23 -11.32
N LEU A 7 -1.70 6.50 -10.81
CA LEU A 7 -0.29 6.78 -11.02
C LEU A 7 0.40 5.53 -11.54
N HIS A 8 1.15 5.66 -12.64
CA HIS A 8 2.08 4.62 -13.11
C HIS A 8 3.49 5.13 -12.91
N ILE A 9 4.35 4.35 -12.22
CA ILE A 9 5.68 4.82 -11.89
C ILE A 9 6.65 3.64 -11.80
N ALA A 10 7.92 3.91 -12.11
CA ALA A 10 8.96 2.90 -11.96
C ALA A 10 9.11 2.49 -10.49
N ALA A 11 9.30 1.19 -10.26
CA ALA A 11 9.42 0.63 -8.91
C ALA A 11 10.85 0.82 -8.39
N GLU A 12 11.15 2.05 -7.99
CA GLU A 12 12.46 2.46 -7.51
C GLU A 12 12.32 3.19 -6.17
N LEU A 13 13.31 3.06 -5.29
CA LEU A 13 13.27 3.66 -3.95
C LEU A 13 13.08 5.17 -4.00
N GLU A 14 13.73 5.85 -4.96
CA GLU A 14 13.60 7.30 -5.11
C GLU A 14 12.19 7.75 -5.48
N ASN A 15 11.37 6.85 -5.98
CA ASN A 15 9.99 7.15 -6.36
C ASN A 15 8.99 7.00 -5.22
N LEU A 16 9.42 6.49 -4.06
CA LEU A 16 8.52 6.33 -2.92
C LEU A 16 7.97 7.68 -2.44
N ALA A 17 8.78 8.74 -2.51
CA ALA A 17 8.31 10.08 -2.16
C ALA A 17 7.20 10.57 -3.09
N VAL A 18 7.30 10.26 -4.38
CA VAL A 18 6.28 10.60 -5.37
C VAL A 18 4.98 9.85 -5.06
N ILE A 19 5.09 8.57 -4.72
CA ILE A 19 3.94 7.74 -4.36
C ILE A 19 3.23 8.32 -3.12
N ARG A 20 3.99 8.66 -2.07
CA ARG A 20 3.40 9.26 -0.87
C ARG A 20 2.64 10.53 -1.17
N ARG A 21 3.23 11.41 -1.98
CA ARG A 21 2.58 12.67 -2.37
C ARG A 21 1.31 12.44 -3.19
N PHE A 22 1.37 11.50 -4.10
CA PHE A 22 0.22 11.13 -4.92
C PHE A 22 -0.95 10.64 -4.05
N VAL A 23 -0.69 9.73 -3.12
CA VAL A 23 -1.71 9.19 -2.23
C VAL A 23 -2.28 10.29 -1.33
N GLU A 24 -1.42 11.14 -0.78
CA GLU A 24 -1.85 12.26 0.08
C GLU A 24 -2.79 13.21 -0.66
N GLN A 25 -2.40 13.63 -1.86
CA GLN A 25 -3.22 14.55 -2.65
C GLN A 25 -4.54 13.92 -3.07
N SER A 26 -4.50 12.67 -3.48
CA SER A 26 -5.70 11.94 -3.91
C SER A 26 -6.67 11.73 -2.75
N ALA A 27 -6.17 11.33 -1.59
CA ALA A 27 -6.99 11.12 -0.40
C ALA A 27 -7.66 12.43 0.03
N THR A 28 -6.89 13.51 0.05
CA THR A 28 -7.41 14.83 0.43
C THR A 28 -8.50 15.28 -0.54
N THR A 29 -8.29 15.11 -1.84
CA THR A 29 -9.26 15.46 -2.87
C THR A 29 -10.56 14.67 -2.70
N LEU A 30 -10.47 13.44 -2.22
CA LEU A 30 -11.64 12.58 -2.02
C LEU A 30 -12.33 12.80 -0.67
N GLY A 31 -11.85 13.75 0.11
CA GLY A 31 -12.51 14.14 1.36
C GLY A 31 -11.93 13.58 2.64
N ALA A 32 -10.78 12.90 2.56
CA ALA A 32 -10.13 12.37 3.76
C ALA A 32 -9.54 13.51 4.60
N GLY A 33 -9.77 13.46 5.91
CA GLY A 33 -9.14 14.39 6.84
C GLY A 33 -7.69 14.00 7.13
N PRO A 34 -6.97 14.83 7.91
CA PRO A 34 -5.53 14.62 8.14
C PRO A 34 -5.17 13.27 8.76
N ALA A 35 -5.96 12.78 9.71
CA ALA A 35 -5.67 11.52 10.39
C ALA A 35 -5.78 10.33 9.44
N ILE A 36 -6.88 10.24 8.69
CA ILE A 36 -7.10 9.16 7.73
C ILE A 36 -6.06 9.25 6.61
N THR A 37 -5.80 10.44 6.10
CA THR A 37 -4.80 10.65 5.05
C THR A 37 -3.44 10.16 5.50
N SER A 38 -3.01 10.52 6.71
CA SER A 38 -1.73 10.09 7.26
C SER A 38 -1.63 8.57 7.36
N ASP A 39 -2.67 7.91 7.86
CA ASP A 39 -2.69 6.46 8.00
C ASP A 39 -2.59 5.76 6.64
N VAL A 40 -3.33 6.24 5.66
CA VAL A 40 -3.35 5.65 4.32
C VAL A 40 -2.02 5.88 3.60
N VAL A 41 -1.44 7.08 3.73
CA VAL A 41 -0.14 7.38 3.12
C VAL A 41 0.93 6.45 3.68
N LEU A 42 0.96 6.27 4.99
CA LEU A 42 1.95 5.39 5.62
C LEU A 42 1.74 3.92 5.21
N ALA A 43 0.49 3.46 5.17
CA ALA A 43 0.19 2.09 4.74
C ALA A 43 0.60 1.87 3.28
N ALA A 44 0.30 2.82 2.39
CA ALA A 44 0.67 2.72 0.99
C ALA A 44 2.19 2.75 0.80
N ASP A 45 2.90 3.57 1.59
CA ASP A 45 4.36 3.63 1.56
C ASP A 45 4.98 2.27 1.93
N GLU A 46 4.48 1.64 2.98
CA GLU A 46 4.94 0.32 3.39
C GLU A 46 4.66 -0.72 2.31
N ALA A 47 3.47 -0.68 1.70
CA ALA A 47 3.10 -1.59 0.63
C ALA A 47 4.01 -1.41 -0.59
N ALA A 48 4.25 -0.17 -1.00
CA ALA A 48 5.11 0.13 -2.15
C ALA A 48 6.56 -0.26 -1.87
N THR A 49 7.06 -0.02 -0.65
CA THR A 49 8.40 -0.42 -0.25
C THR A 49 8.57 -1.93 -0.37
N ASN A 50 7.56 -2.69 0.07
CA ASN A 50 7.60 -4.15 -0.05
C ASN A 50 7.67 -4.61 -1.51
N VAL A 51 6.95 -3.94 -2.41
CA VAL A 51 7.02 -4.26 -3.85
C VAL A 51 8.41 -4.01 -4.40
N VAL A 52 9.01 -2.86 -4.08
CA VAL A 52 10.34 -2.49 -4.57
C VAL A 52 11.42 -3.40 -4.01
N VAL A 53 11.42 -3.59 -2.68
CA VAL A 53 12.51 -4.29 -1.98
C VAL A 53 12.36 -5.81 -2.06
N HIS A 54 11.17 -6.32 -1.79
CA HIS A 54 10.95 -7.76 -1.67
C HIS A 54 10.35 -8.38 -2.93
N GLY A 55 9.60 -7.61 -3.71
CA GLY A 55 9.01 -8.08 -4.96
C GLY A 55 10.01 -8.06 -6.10
N TYR A 56 10.38 -6.87 -6.55
CA TYR A 56 11.29 -6.72 -7.70
C TYR A 56 12.76 -6.98 -7.34
N ARG A 57 13.15 -6.76 -6.08
CA ARG A 57 14.52 -7.02 -5.60
C ARG A 57 15.59 -6.34 -6.45
N GLY A 58 15.33 -5.06 -6.80
CA GLY A 58 16.25 -4.28 -7.61
C GLY A 58 16.14 -4.51 -9.10
N GLN A 59 15.30 -5.42 -9.56
CA GLN A 59 15.04 -5.61 -10.98
C GLN A 59 14.10 -4.52 -11.49
N PRO A 60 14.22 -4.13 -12.79
CA PRO A 60 13.31 -3.13 -13.34
C PRO A 60 11.85 -3.58 -13.29
N GLY A 61 10.96 -2.64 -13.00
CA GLY A 61 9.54 -2.91 -12.99
C GLY A 61 8.76 -1.65 -12.69
N THR A 62 7.44 -1.77 -12.70
CA THR A 62 6.54 -0.64 -12.47
C THR A 62 5.51 -0.96 -11.40
N ILE A 63 4.97 0.09 -10.79
CA ILE A 63 3.84 0.02 -9.88
C ILE A 63 2.74 0.90 -10.43
N LYS A 64 1.52 0.39 -10.45
CA LYS A 64 0.33 1.16 -10.74
C LYS A 64 -0.42 1.36 -9.42
N ILE A 65 -0.77 2.60 -9.10
CA ILE A 65 -1.50 2.92 -7.88
C ILE A 65 -2.78 3.64 -8.25
N GLU A 66 -3.90 3.15 -7.73
CA GLU A 66 -5.20 3.76 -7.93
C GLU A 66 -5.78 4.12 -6.57
N VAL A 67 -6.26 5.36 -6.44
CA VAL A 67 -6.92 5.83 -5.22
C VAL A 67 -8.34 6.21 -5.60
N SER A 68 -9.31 5.65 -4.90
CA SER A 68 -10.72 5.90 -5.17
C SER A 68 -11.50 5.95 -3.87
N ARG A 69 -12.76 6.38 -3.97
CA ARG A 69 -13.65 6.41 -2.82
C ARG A 69 -14.94 5.67 -3.15
N THR A 70 -15.35 4.78 -2.24
CA THR A 70 -16.64 4.08 -2.32
C THR A 70 -17.37 4.28 -1.00
N GLY A 71 -18.46 5.09 -1.03
CA GLY A 71 -19.18 5.43 0.19
C GLY A 71 -18.30 6.20 1.15
N ASP A 72 -18.12 5.67 2.37
CA ASP A 72 -17.23 6.27 3.37
C ASP A 72 -15.82 5.67 3.34
N ALA A 73 -15.53 4.82 2.37
CA ALA A 73 -14.26 4.10 2.29
C ALA A 73 -13.32 4.71 1.26
N LEU A 74 -12.08 4.96 1.68
CA LEU A 74 -10.98 5.27 0.78
C LEU A 74 -10.33 3.94 0.40
N VAL A 75 -10.15 3.72 -0.90
CA VAL A 75 -9.60 2.46 -1.44
C VAL A 75 -8.32 2.78 -2.19
N VAL A 76 -7.22 2.14 -1.79
CA VAL A 76 -5.94 2.27 -2.49
C VAL A 76 -5.56 0.89 -3.02
N CYS A 77 -5.37 0.81 -4.32
CA CYS A 77 -4.99 -0.44 -4.97
C CYS A 77 -3.61 -0.30 -5.59
N LEU A 78 -2.70 -1.20 -5.21
CA LEU A 78 -1.35 -1.26 -5.79
C LEU A 78 -1.27 -2.49 -6.67
N ARG A 79 -0.82 -2.30 -7.92
CA ARG A 79 -0.68 -3.38 -8.89
C ARG A 79 0.76 -3.42 -9.39
N ASP A 80 1.34 -4.62 -9.44
CA ASP A 80 2.71 -4.82 -9.92
C ASP A 80 2.85 -6.19 -10.58
N ARG A 81 4.00 -6.43 -11.20
CA ARG A 81 4.33 -7.70 -11.86
C ARG A 81 5.57 -8.35 -11.29
N ALA A 82 5.92 -8.01 -10.06
CA ALA A 82 7.03 -8.64 -9.37
C ALA A 82 6.73 -10.10 -9.06
N ALA A 83 7.71 -10.81 -8.53
CA ALA A 83 7.49 -12.15 -7.99
C ALA A 83 6.38 -12.09 -6.92
N PRO A 84 5.43 -13.03 -6.92
CA PRO A 84 4.33 -12.99 -5.97
C PRO A 84 4.83 -13.02 -4.52
N PHE A 85 4.29 -12.10 -3.73
CA PHE A 85 4.57 -12.02 -2.31
C PHE A 85 3.30 -11.53 -1.62
N ASP A 86 2.64 -12.44 -0.88
CA ASP A 86 1.39 -12.14 -0.20
C ASP A 86 1.69 -11.60 1.20
N PRO A 87 1.57 -10.27 1.42
CA PRO A 87 1.82 -9.71 2.74
C PRO A 87 0.80 -10.15 3.78
N THR A 88 -0.39 -10.60 3.37
CA THR A 88 -1.42 -11.06 4.32
C THR A 88 -1.07 -12.42 4.93
N SER A 89 -0.15 -13.16 4.32
CA SER A 89 0.29 -14.46 4.82
C SER A 89 1.45 -14.37 5.81
N VAL A 90 2.03 -13.18 5.98
CA VAL A 90 3.16 -12.97 6.89
C VAL A 90 2.63 -12.96 8.33
N PRO A 91 3.18 -13.78 9.23
CA PRO A 91 2.74 -13.78 10.64
C PRO A 91 3.11 -12.46 11.31
N PRO A 92 2.34 -12.05 12.34
CA PRO A 92 2.67 -10.84 13.09
C PRO A 92 4.08 -10.94 13.68
N PRO A 93 4.83 -9.83 13.76
CA PRO A 93 6.13 -9.85 14.39
C PRO A 93 5.99 -10.12 15.88
N ASP A 94 6.97 -10.84 16.44
CA ASP A 94 7.06 -11.00 17.89
C ASP A 94 7.71 -9.73 18.45
N LEU A 95 6.90 -8.87 19.03
CA LEU A 95 7.36 -7.60 19.57
C LEU A 95 8.26 -7.74 20.79
N ASN A 96 8.34 -8.97 21.37
CA ASN A 96 9.24 -9.25 22.47
C ASN A 96 10.63 -9.68 21.99
N GLN A 97 10.81 -9.94 20.70
CA GLN A 97 12.12 -10.25 20.14
C GLN A 97 12.95 -8.99 19.95
N PRO A 98 14.28 -9.04 20.15
CA PRO A 98 15.15 -7.95 19.73
C PRO A 98 14.98 -7.63 18.24
N LEU A 99 15.16 -6.36 17.88
CA LEU A 99 14.98 -5.91 16.49
C LEU A 99 15.82 -6.71 15.49
N GLU A 100 17.05 -7.04 15.88
CA GLU A 100 17.98 -7.78 15.01
C GLU A 100 17.54 -9.23 14.76
N GLU A 101 16.65 -9.78 15.58
CA GLU A 101 16.15 -11.15 15.42
C GLU A 101 14.82 -11.21 14.67
N ARG A 102 14.20 -10.05 14.39
CA ARG A 102 12.92 -10.00 13.66
C ARG A 102 13.14 -10.20 12.17
N SER A 103 12.16 -10.88 11.53
CA SER A 103 12.19 -11.07 10.09
C SER A 103 12.12 -9.73 9.37
N PRO A 104 12.92 -9.52 8.31
CA PRO A 104 12.83 -8.31 7.50
C PRO A 104 11.42 -8.12 6.93
N GLY A 105 10.92 -6.87 6.95
CA GLY A 105 9.62 -6.53 6.38
C GLY A 105 8.42 -6.84 7.25
N GLY A 106 8.57 -7.65 8.31
CA GLY A 106 7.45 -8.03 9.16
C GLY A 106 6.81 -6.85 9.89
N MET A 107 7.62 -5.89 10.32
CA MET A 107 7.13 -4.71 11.03
C MET A 107 6.33 -3.79 10.10
N GLY A 108 6.80 -3.58 8.88
CA GLY A 108 6.08 -2.75 7.91
C GLY A 108 4.71 -3.33 7.55
N ILE A 109 4.65 -4.66 7.35
CA ILE A 109 3.38 -5.34 7.08
C ILE A 109 2.44 -5.23 8.29
N TYR A 110 2.98 -5.40 9.48
CA TYR A 110 2.21 -5.25 10.72
C TYR A 110 1.59 -3.86 10.82
N LEU A 111 2.39 -2.81 10.59
CA LEU A 111 1.91 -1.44 10.62
C LEU A 111 0.83 -1.20 9.56
N MET A 112 1.06 -1.66 8.34
CA MET A 112 0.10 -1.52 7.25
C MET A 112 -1.26 -2.08 7.65
N ARG A 113 -1.29 -3.28 8.24
CA ARG A 113 -2.53 -3.94 8.62
C ARG A 113 -3.23 -3.27 9.79
N HIS A 114 -2.50 -2.51 10.63
CA HIS A 114 -3.08 -1.77 11.74
C HIS A 114 -3.56 -0.37 11.35
N LEU A 115 -2.99 0.20 10.28
CA LEU A 115 -3.32 1.56 9.85
C LEU A 115 -4.61 1.62 9.03
N VAL A 116 -5.00 0.52 8.40
CA VAL A 116 -6.21 0.45 7.57
C VAL A 116 -7.15 -0.64 8.08
N ASP A 117 -8.39 -0.61 7.59
CA ASP A 117 -9.42 -1.53 8.05
C ASP A 117 -9.35 -2.89 7.36
N GLU A 118 -8.94 -2.92 6.10
CA GLU A 118 -8.82 -4.17 5.35
C GLU A 118 -7.60 -4.12 4.46
N VAL A 119 -6.91 -5.26 4.37
CA VAL A 119 -5.83 -5.49 3.41
C VAL A 119 -6.14 -6.81 2.70
N THR A 120 -6.28 -6.76 1.39
CA THR A 120 -6.49 -7.97 0.59
C THR A 120 -5.42 -8.06 -0.50
N TYR A 121 -5.06 -9.28 -0.85
CA TYR A 121 -4.07 -9.56 -1.88
C TYR A 121 -4.57 -10.67 -2.77
N HIS A 122 -4.42 -10.49 -4.08
CA HIS A 122 -4.66 -11.57 -5.03
C HIS A 122 -3.83 -11.36 -6.29
N THR A 123 -3.70 -12.43 -7.07
CA THR A 123 -3.07 -12.36 -8.38
C THR A 123 -4.17 -12.37 -9.44
N THR A 124 -3.97 -11.56 -10.50
CA THR A 124 -4.94 -11.52 -11.60
C THR A 124 -4.63 -12.63 -12.61
N PRO A 125 -5.60 -12.98 -13.49
CA PRO A 125 -5.33 -13.96 -14.57
C PRO A 125 -4.20 -13.53 -15.50
N GLN A 126 -3.91 -12.21 -15.58
CA GLN A 126 -2.83 -11.68 -16.39
C GLN A 126 -1.46 -11.74 -15.71
N GLY A 127 -1.41 -12.24 -14.47
CA GLY A 127 -0.16 -12.36 -13.73
C GLY A 127 0.22 -11.15 -12.91
N ASP A 128 -0.69 -10.19 -12.73
CA ASP A 128 -0.45 -9.04 -11.87
C ASP A 128 -0.69 -9.40 -10.41
N ASN A 129 0.12 -8.85 -9.52
CA ASN A 129 -0.16 -8.83 -8.08
C ASN A 129 -1.02 -7.61 -7.79
N MET A 130 -2.05 -7.78 -6.98
CA MET A 130 -2.96 -6.70 -6.64
C MET A 130 -3.19 -6.67 -5.14
N LEU A 131 -2.73 -5.60 -4.50
CA LEU A 131 -2.92 -5.35 -3.08
C LEU A 131 -3.91 -4.21 -2.91
N THR A 132 -4.96 -4.44 -2.13
CA THR A 132 -5.98 -3.42 -1.89
C THR A 132 -6.04 -3.07 -0.41
N LEU A 133 -5.96 -1.77 -0.13
CA LEU A 133 -6.06 -1.20 1.20
C LEU A 133 -7.38 -0.45 1.30
N VAL A 134 -8.15 -0.70 2.35
CA VAL A 134 -9.44 -0.03 2.57
C VAL A 134 -9.43 0.66 3.92
N LYS A 135 -9.73 1.95 3.92
CA LYS A 135 -9.82 2.77 5.13
C LYS A 135 -11.18 3.45 5.18
N ARG A 136 -11.97 3.15 6.19
CA ARG A 136 -13.31 3.70 6.36
C ARG A 136 -13.31 4.92 7.27
N GLY A 137 -14.44 5.62 7.27
CA GLY A 137 -14.64 6.76 8.15
C GLY A 137 -14.53 8.11 7.47
N LEU A 138 -14.56 8.16 6.13
CA LEU A 138 -14.58 9.43 5.43
C LEU A 138 -15.92 10.12 5.67
N PRO A 139 -15.92 11.47 5.86
CA PRO A 139 -17.17 12.21 6.03
C PRO A 139 -17.98 12.23 4.73
N GLU A 140 -19.26 12.42 4.89
CA GLU A 140 -20.18 12.53 3.76
C GLU A 140 -19.89 13.77 2.91
#